data_50a3089175aa1a604047af2f86eac646
#
_entry.id   50a3089175aa1a604047af2f86eac646
#
_cell.length_a   1.000
_cell.length_b   1.000
_cell.length_c   1.000
_cell.angle_alpha   90.00
_cell.angle_beta   90.00
_cell.angle_gamma   90.00
#
_symmetry.space_group_name_H-M   'P 1'
#
loop_
_entity.id
_entity.type
_entity.pdbx_description
1 polymer ?
#
loop_
_entity_poly.entity_id
_entity_poly.type
_entity_poly.pdbx_seq_one_letter_code
_entity_poly.pdbx_strand_id
1 'polypeptide(L)'
;MSNLLPQASIDNSLHTLSSSRPVFFEDSFESDAFSIYQLLNLSSMRQKDEIEDRMAYREELVRLLGSKLKGLQPMAFQWEIGKTSYESTSILFELYMTTLALAESLLRSQKYYKESAAMLTHAGEILKKWKTSELVFPVCPHVCTKEYLQSLLLVTKSAHLLKELRGGAKRDMVLSSAMKFAGQVPYHLSEWSEVGLNHYLSSRALLFFDISQKNKEDMDQGDSANQSYTAAKEALEVCQLIDRSKCHMNESLDNELNTILTEAPEHMKSMQQVFYAVEYSIDTIQLPASLKNDTKQAGKS
;
A
#
# COMPACT_ATOMS: atom_id res chain seq x y z
N MET A 1 25.22 3.64 -7.38
CA MET A 1 24.22 4.72 -7.14
C MET A 1 23.50 4.47 -5.82
N SER A 2 24.21 4.64 -4.71
CA SER A 2 23.78 4.22 -3.37
C SER A 2 23.70 5.41 -2.41
N ASN A 3 22.80 6.37 -2.62
CA ASN A 3 22.61 7.48 -1.65
C ASN A 3 21.34 8.32 -1.92
N LEU A 4 20.19 7.72 -2.25
CA LEU A 4 19.00 8.52 -2.58
C LEU A 4 17.69 8.12 -1.87
N LEU A 5 17.74 7.32 -0.81
CA LEU A 5 16.52 7.08 -0.03
C LEU A 5 16.76 7.44 1.45
N PRO A 6 16.01 8.37 2.04
CA PRO A 6 16.07 8.60 3.49
C PRO A 6 15.60 7.33 4.19
N GLN A 7 16.41 6.82 5.12
CA GLN A 7 16.05 5.74 6.04
C GLN A 7 14.95 6.22 7.02
N ALA A 8 13.72 6.31 6.55
CA ALA A 8 12.58 6.38 7.43
C ALA A 8 12.03 4.96 7.56
N SER A 9 12.28 4.30 8.68
CA SER A 9 11.76 2.97 8.94
C SER A 9 10.23 2.99 8.95
N ILE A 10 9.61 2.10 8.19
CA ILE A 10 8.13 1.91 8.12
C ILE A 10 7.55 1.63 9.51
N ASP A 11 8.33 1.08 10.43
CA ASP A 11 7.90 0.82 11.80
C ASP A 11 7.61 2.07 12.63
N ASN A 12 8.21 3.23 12.31
CA ASN A 12 8.02 4.44 13.10
C ASN A 12 6.73 5.20 12.79
N SER A 13 6.10 4.98 11.65
CA SER A 13 4.94 5.78 11.23
C SER A 13 3.61 5.32 11.81
N LEU A 14 3.46 4.06 12.19
CA LEU A 14 2.23 3.54 12.78
C LEU A 14 2.22 3.50 14.29
N HIS A 15 3.35 3.35 14.94
CA HIS A 15 3.44 3.59 16.39
C HIS A 15 3.14 5.05 16.76
N THR A 16 3.17 5.97 15.81
CA THR A 16 2.89 7.40 15.99
C THR A 16 1.45 7.81 15.74
N LEU A 17 0.57 6.91 15.31
CA LEU A 17 -0.87 7.12 15.44
C LEU A 17 -1.34 6.72 16.84
N SER A 18 -0.49 6.94 17.87
CA SER A 18 -0.87 6.68 19.25
C SER A 18 -1.91 7.69 19.69
N SER A 19 -3.00 7.19 20.20
CA SER A 19 -4.07 7.97 20.78
C SER A 19 -3.56 8.77 21.99
N SER A 20 -3.27 10.04 21.82
CA SER A 20 -3.23 10.93 22.96
C SER A 20 -4.64 11.05 23.57
N ARG A 21 -4.73 11.20 24.89
CA ARG A 21 -6.03 11.37 25.57
C ARG A 21 -6.77 12.56 24.96
N PRO A 22 -8.09 12.48 24.70
CA PRO A 22 -8.84 13.67 24.36
C PRO A 22 -8.67 14.69 25.46
N VAL A 23 -8.27 15.90 25.08
CA VAL A 23 -8.18 17.02 26.00
C VAL A 23 -9.57 17.62 26.13
N PHE A 24 -10.12 17.61 27.33
CA PHE A 24 -11.37 18.33 27.62
C PHE A 24 -11.01 19.77 27.98
N PHE A 25 -11.62 20.75 27.33
CA PHE A 25 -11.59 22.12 27.80
C PHE A 25 -12.61 22.28 28.92
N GLU A 26 -12.13 22.45 30.16
CA GLU A 26 -12.96 22.45 31.37
C GLU A 26 -13.94 23.62 31.50
N ASP A 27 -13.78 24.69 30.72
CA ASP A 27 -14.38 26.00 31.02
C ASP A 27 -15.77 26.28 30.43
N SER A 28 -16.44 25.32 29.78
CA SER A 28 -17.73 25.63 29.10
C SER A 28 -18.81 24.54 29.15
N PHE A 29 -18.88 23.73 30.22
CA PHE A 29 -19.80 22.60 30.28
C PHE A 29 -21.06 22.87 31.12
N GLU A 30 -22.15 23.25 30.48
CA GLU A 30 -23.50 22.83 30.87
C GLU A 30 -23.90 21.62 30.02
N SER A 31 -23.29 20.46 30.23
CA SER A 31 -23.66 19.24 29.52
C SER A 31 -24.42 18.32 30.45
N ASP A 32 -25.44 17.67 29.93
CA ASP A 32 -26.15 16.63 30.68
C ASP A 32 -25.25 15.42 30.94
N ALA A 33 -25.55 14.63 31.98
CA ALA A 33 -24.78 13.46 32.42
C ALA A 33 -24.64 12.42 31.29
N PHE A 34 -25.58 12.37 30.33
CA PHE A 34 -25.56 11.44 29.19
C PHE A 34 -24.49 11.80 28.17
N SER A 35 -24.32 13.09 27.89
CA SER A 35 -23.27 13.57 26.98
C SER A 35 -21.88 13.31 27.56
N ILE A 36 -21.69 13.53 28.87
CA ILE A 36 -20.42 13.21 29.55
C ILE A 36 -20.12 11.72 29.49
N TYR A 37 -21.11 10.86 29.74
CA TYR A 37 -20.94 9.41 29.68
C TYR A 37 -20.52 8.93 28.28
N GLN A 38 -21.14 9.46 27.24
CA GLN A 38 -20.77 9.16 25.84
C GLN A 38 -19.33 9.58 25.51
N LEU A 39 -18.90 10.75 25.97
CA LEU A 39 -17.55 11.24 25.78
C LEU A 39 -16.51 10.38 26.49
N LEU A 40 -16.80 9.95 27.74
CA LEU A 40 -15.92 9.04 28.50
C LEU A 40 -15.82 7.66 27.82
N ASN A 41 -16.93 7.15 27.29
CA ASN A 41 -16.94 5.89 26.56
C ASN A 41 -16.11 5.98 25.29
N LEU A 42 -16.26 7.04 24.49
CA LEU A 42 -15.45 7.31 23.32
C LEU A 42 -13.95 7.39 23.65
N SER A 43 -13.60 8.08 24.73
CA SER A 43 -12.22 8.17 25.19
C SER A 43 -11.63 6.80 25.51
N SER A 44 -12.41 5.95 26.17
CA SER A 44 -12.00 4.57 26.48
C SER A 44 -11.83 3.72 25.21
N MET A 45 -12.76 3.81 24.26
CA MET A 45 -12.69 3.06 23.01
C MET A 45 -11.50 3.49 22.14
N ARG A 46 -11.20 4.80 22.11
CA ARG A 46 -10.10 5.37 21.31
C ARG A 46 -8.73 4.87 21.75
N GLN A 47 -8.55 4.49 23.01
CA GLN A 47 -7.27 4.03 23.54
C GLN A 47 -6.90 2.59 23.15
N LYS A 48 -7.80 1.88 22.49
CA LYS A 48 -7.60 0.51 22.08
C LYS A 48 -7.08 0.43 20.65
N ASP A 49 -6.08 -0.42 20.43
CA ASP A 49 -5.36 -0.50 19.15
C ASP A 49 -5.76 -1.70 18.27
N GLU A 50 -6.60 -2.61 18.79
CA GLU A 50 -7.07 -3.77 18.04
C GLU A 50 -8.02 -3.36 16.90
N ILE A 51 -8.04 -4.14 15.83
CA ILE A 51 -8.86 -3.84 14.63
C ILE A 51 -10.33 -3.75 14.99
N GLU A 52 -10.84 -4.68 15.80
CA GLU A 52 -12.22 -4.75 16.26
C GLU A 52 -12.61 -3.52 17.09
N ASP A 53 -11.73 -3.10 17.99
CA ASP A 53 -11.95 -1.92 18.82
C ASP A 53 -11.95 -0.63 18.00
N ARG A 54 -11.06 -0.51 17.02
CA ARG A 54 -11.04 0.62 16.08
C ARG A 54 -12.28 0.65 15.18
N MET A 55 -12.78 -0.52 14.77
CA MET A 55 -14.06 -0.61 14.04
C MET A 55 -15.22 -0.12 14.90
N ALA A 56 -15.34 -0.59 16.13
CA ALA A 56 -16.38 -0.17 17.07
C ALA A 56 -16.32 1.34 17.37
N TYR A 57 -15.13 1.87 17.58
CA TYR A 57 -14.91 3.30 17.77
C TYR A 57 -15.35 4.13 16.56
N ARG A 58 -14.97 3.68 15.36
CA ARG A 58 -15.37 4.33 14.11
C ARG A 58 -16.90 4.34 13.92
N GLU A 59 -17.58 3.24 14.22
CA GLU A 59 -19.04 3.14 14.14
C GLU A 59 -19.71 4.14 15.09
N GLU A 60 -19.19 4.30 16.29
CA GLU A 60 -19.69 5.28 17.24
C GLU A 60 -19.50 6.72 16.75
N LEU A 61 -18.35 7.05 16.13
CA LEU A 61 -18.13 8.36 15.51
C LEU A 61 -19.15 8.62 14.37
N VAL A 62 -19.45 7.61 13.55
CA VAL A 62 -20.46 7.74 12.48
C VAL A 62 -21.85 7.99 13.09
N ARG A 63 -22.19 7.28 14.17
CA ARG A 63 -23.45 7.46 14.90
C ARG A 63 -23.58 8.88 15.45
N LEU A 64 -22.50 9.42 16.02
CA LEU A 64 -22.47 10.79 16.55
C LEU A 64 -22.66 11.83 15.46
N LEU A 65 -22.03 11.66 14.30
CA LEU A 65 -22.21 12.55 13.15
C LEU A 65 -23.65 12.58 12.64
N GLY A 66 -24.37 11.46 12.75
CA GLY A 66 -25.78 11.32 12.37
C GLY A 66 -26.77 11.87 13.42
N SER A 67 -26.32 12.04 14.65
CA SER A 67 -27.17 12.50 15.76
C SER A 67 -27.30 14.03 15.80
N LYS A 68 -28.34 14.50 16.48
CA LYS A 68 -28.55 15.94 16.74
C LYS A 68 -27.49 16.56 17.68
N LEU A 69 -26.59 15.73 18.22
CA LEU A 69 -25.48 16.12 19.11
C LEU A 69 -24.36 16.90 18.38
N LYS A 70 -24.68 17.54 17.27
CA LYS A 70 -23.75 18.42 16.52
C LYS A 70 -23.19 19.61 17.29
N GLY A 71 -23.71 19.86 18.49
CA GLY A 71 -23.30 20.91 19.41
C GLY A 71 -22.34 20.46 20.52
N LEU A 72 -21.85 19.23 20.52
CA LEU A 72 -20.79 18.78 21.41
C LEU A 72 -19.47 19.44 21.04
N GLN A 73 -19.34 20.71 21.29
CA GLN A 73 -18.07 21.40 21.45
C GLN A 73 -17.77 21.38 22.96
N PRO A 74 -16.70 20.89 23.36
CA PRO A 74 -15.30 21.14 23.07
C PRO A 74 -14.40 19.87 23.22
N MET A 75 -14.54 18.89 22.36
CA MET A 75 -13.59 17.81 22.30
C MET A 75 -12.50 18.14 21.31
N ALA A 76 -11.25 18.16 21.75
CA ALA A 76 -10.11 18.21 20.84
C ALA A 76 -9.55 16.82 20.65
N PHE A 77 -9.36 16.43 19.39
CA PHE A 77 -8.74 15.18 18.97
C PHE A 77 -7.31 15.47 18.57
N GLN A 78 -6.37 14.83 19.23
CA GLN A 78 -4.95 14.97 18.95
C GLN A 78 -4.42 13.71 18.28
N TRP A 79 -3.65 13.88 17.20
CA TRP A 79 -2.99 12.81 16.47
C TRP A 79 -1.51 13.14 16.29
N GLU A 80 -0.67 12.17 16.54
CA GLU A 80 0.76 12.27 16.26
C GLU A 80 1.06 11.60 14.93
N ILE A 81 1.68 12.32 14.01
CA ILE A 81 2.09 11.85 12.70
C ILE A 81 3.58 12.13 12.55
N GLY A 82 4.38 11.09 12.65
CA GLY A 82 5.84 11.26 12.77
C GLY A 82 6.21 11.97 14.07
N LYS A 83 6.84 13.13 13.95
CA LYS A 83 7.24 13.97 15.10
C LYS A 83 6.31 15.18 15.33
N THR A 84 5.23 15.25 14.57
CA THR A 84 4.32 16.40 14.59
C THR A 84 2.98 15.99 15.18
N SER A 85 2.51 16.78 16.14
CA SER A 85 1.18 16.64 16.73
C SER A 85 0.19 17.55 16.02
N TYR A 86 -0.99 17.01 15.69
CA TYR A 86 -2.09 17.72 15.03
C TYR A 86 -3.31 17.65 15.92
N GLU A 87 -3.98 18.78 16.07
CA GLU A 87 -5.16 18.89 16.92
C GLU A 87 -6.33 19.49 16.14
N SER A 88 -7.52 18.92 16.32
CA SER A 88 -8.76 19.38 15.73
C SER A 88 -9.94 19.11 16.65
N THR A 89 -10.90 20.02 16.64
CA THR A 89 -12.21 19.82 17.30
C THR A 89 -13.24 19.16 16.38
N SER A 90 -12.84 18.83 15.15
CA SER A 90 -13.73 18.26 14.14
C SER A 90 -13.89 16.75 14.32
N ILE A 91 -15.12 16.28 14.51
CA ILE A 91 -15.44 14.85 14.48
C ILE A 91 -15.13 14.25 13.10
N LEU A 92 -15.22 15.03 12.01
CA LEU A 92 -14.84 14.56 10.68
C LEU A 92 -13.35 14.28 10.58
N PHE A 93 -12.50 15.11 11.20
CA PHE A 93 -11.07 14.84 11.28
C PHE A 93 -10.79 13.55 12.06
N GLU A 94 -11.39 13.38 13.23
CA GLU A 94 -11.24 12.17 14.04
C GLU A 94 -11.73 10.92 13.27
N LEU A 95 -12.89 11.00 12.63
CA LEU A 95 -13.42 9.90 11.81
C LEU A 95 -12.50 9.58 10.63
N TYR A 96 -11.93 10.61 9.98
CA TYR A 96 -10.96 10.43 8.91
C TYR A 96 -9.72 9.68 9.40
N MET A 97 -9.09 10.18 10.47
CA MET A 97 -7.87 9.61 11.02
C MET A 97 -8.08 8.17 11.53
N THR A 98 -9.18 7.92 12.22
CA THR A 98 -9.56 6.56 12.68
C THR A 98 -9.78 5.62 11.50
N THR A 99 -10.48 6.09 10.44
CA THR A 99 -10.73 5.28 9.23
C THR A 99 -9.44 4.97 8.48
N LEU A 100 -8.52 5.94 8.40
CA LEU A 100 -7.20 5.77 7.80
C LEU A 100 -6.36 4.77 8.60
N ALA A 101 -6.25 4.94 9.91
CA ALA A 101 -5.52 4.04 10.79
C ALA A 101 -6.06 2.60 10.75
N LEU A 102 -7.38 2.44 10.66
CA LEU A 102 -8.02 1.14 10.47
C LEU A 102 -7.64 0.53 9.11
N ALA A 103 -7.67 1.31 8.03
CA ALA A 103 -7.30 0.84 6.70
C ALA A 103 -5.84 0.34 6.66
N GLU A 104 -4.93 1.07 7.28
CA GLU A 104 -3.53 0.69 7.40
C GLU A 104 -3.34 -0.59 8.24
N SER A 105 -4.04 -0.71 9.37
CA SER A 105 -4.01 -1.92 10.20
C SER A 105 -4.52 -3.15 9.43
N LEU A 106 -5.59 -2.99 8.66
CA LEU A 106 -6.13 -4.04 7.79
C LEU A 106 -5.15 -4.44 6.68
N LEU A 107 -4.47 -3.47 6.06
CA LEU A 107 -3.45 -3.72 5.05
C LEU A 107 -2.27 -4.50 5.64
N ARG A 108 -1.78 -4.11 6.82
CA ARG A 108 -0.66 -4.79 7.51
C ARG A 108 -1.00 -6.19 7.98
N SER A 109 -2.27 -6.46 8.30
CA SER A 109 -2.70 -7.82 8.66
C SER A 109 -2.53 -8.84 7.52
N GLN A 110 -2.31 -8.36 6.29
CA GLN A 110 -2.16 -9.17 5.07
C GLN A 110 -3.37 -10.08 4.75
N LYS A 111 -4.46 -9.89 5.47
CA LYS A 111 -5.68 -10.72 5.33
C LYS A 111 -6.84 -9.98 4.68
N TYR A 112 -6.97 -8.70 4.98
CA TYR A 112 -8.19 -7.91 4.75
C TYR A 112 -7.99 -6.77 3.73
N TYR A 113 -7.36 -7.08 2.57
CA TYR A 113 -7.07 -6.05 1.56
C TYR A 113 -8.31 -5.41 0.94
N LYS A 114 -9.42 -6.17 0.79
CA LYS A 114 -10.70 -5.64 0.27
C LYS A 114 -11.32 -4.66 1.25
N GLU A 115 -11.30 -5.01 2.53
CA GLU A 115 -11.79 -4.18 3.63
C GLU A 115 -10.93 -2.92 3.76
N SER A 116 -9.60 -3.05 3.68
CA SER A 116 -8.69 -1.91 3.65
C SER A 116 -9.01 -0.96 2.50
N ALA A 117 -9.18 -1.47 1.27
CA ALA A 117 -9.53 -0.65 0.11
C ALA A 117 -10.90 0.06 0.28
N ALA A 118 -11.88 -0.62 0.90
CA ALA A 118 -13.18 -0.01 1.23
C ALA A 118 -13.03 1.12 2.25
N MET A 119 -12.22 0.93 3.30
CA MET A 119 -11.93 1.98 4.29
C MET A 119 -11.23 3.18 3.65
N LEU A 120 -10.24 2.97 2.77
CA LEU A 120 -9.55 4.05 2.06
C LEU A 120 -10.50 4.84 1.13
N THR A 121 -11.41 4.15 0.47
CA THR A 121 -12.45 4.81 -0.34
C THR A 121 -13.34 5.69 0.53
N HIS A 122 -13.77 5.18 1.68
CA HIS A 122 -14.58 5.94 2.64
C HIS A 122 -13.80 7.11 3.25
N ALA A 123 -12.50 6.94 3.60
CA ALA A 123 -11.65 8.04 4.03
C ALA A 123 -11.59 9.16 2.99
N GLY A 124 -11.50 8.81 1.69
CA GLY A 124 -11.56 9.78 0.60
C GLY A 124 -12.87 10.58 0.52
N GLU A 125 -14.00 9.97 0.89
CA GLU A 125 -15.29 10.66 0.98
C GLU A 125 -15.36 11.59 2.18
N ILE A 126 -14.80 11.18 3.32
CA ILE A 126 -14.71 12.03 4.51
C ILE A 126 -13.82 13.24 4.21
N LEU A 127 -12.67 13.03 3.60
CA LEU A 127 -11.72 14.09 3.25
C LEU A 127 -12.34 15.17 2.35
N LYS A 128 -13.26 14.81 1.45
CA LYS A 128 -13.98 15.78 0.63
C LYS A 128 -14.93 16.69 1.43
N LYS A 129 -15.42 16.20 2.57
CA LYS A 129 -16.36 16.91 3.44
C LYS A 129 -15.67 17.72 4.53
N TRP A 130 -14.47 17.25 4.94
CA TRP A 130 -13.68 17.91 5.96
C TRP A 130 -12.94 19.13 5.39
N LYS A 131 -12.86 20.19 6.19
CA LYS A 131 -12.16 21.43 5.83
C LYS A 131 -10.93 21.62 6.72
N THR A 132 -9.81 21.95 6.11
CA THR A 132 -8.56 22.23 6.83
C THR A 132 -8.68 23.42 7.80
N SER A 133 -9.66 24.32 7.58
CA SER A 133 -9.96 25.41 8.53
C SER A 133 -10.47 24.96 9.90
N GLU A 134 -10.83 23.67 10.03
CA GLU A 134 -11.25 23.07 11.31
C GLU A 134 -10.05 22.56 12.15
N LEU A 135 -8.82 22.67 11.65
CA LEU A 135 -7.61 22.42 12.42
C LEU A 135 -7.29 23.61 13.34
N VAL A 136 -6.82 23.29 14.54
CA VAL A 136 -6.31 24.30 15.48
C VAL A 136 -5.03 24.94 14.92
N PHE A 137 -4.24 24.18 14.18
CA PHE A 137 -3.08 24.68 13.44
C PHE A 137 -3.32 24.58 11.93
N PRO A 138 -2.95 25.63 11.15
CA PRO A 138 -3.30 25.72 9.73
C PRO A 138 -2.51 24.78 8.80
N VAL A 139 -1.65 23.92 9.35
CA VAL A 139 -0.84 22.98 8.56
C VAL A 139 -1.59 21.66 8.39
N CYS A 140 -1.99 21.38 7.17
CA CYS A 140 -2.64 20.11 6.83
C CYS A 140 -1.64 18.94 6.96
N PRO A 141 -1.97 17.87 7.72
CA PRO A 141 -1.14 16.68 7.74
C PRO A 141 -0.97 16.10 6.33
N HIS A 142 0.24 15.62 5.99
CA HIS A 142 0.49 15.01 4.69
C HIS A 142 -0.41 13.79 4.43
N VAL A 143 -0.78 13.06 5.48
CA VAL A 143 -1.72 11.93 5.41
C VAL A 143 -3.15 12.34 5.05
N CYS A 144 -3.51 13.63 5.22
CA CYS A 144 -4.80 14.18 4.85
C CYS A 144 -4.83 14.73 3.42
N THR A 145 -4.02 14.14 2.52
CA THR A 145 -3.98 14.51 1.11
C THR A 145 -4.60 13.42 0.24
N LYS A 146 -5.12 13.83 -0.90
CA LYS A 146 -5.66 12.91 -1.91
C LYS A 146 -4.56 11.99 -2.44
N GLU A 147 -3.36 12.53 -2.61
CA GLU A 147 -2.18 11.82 -3.11
C GLU A 147 -1.77 10.70 -2.16
N TYR A 148 -1.78 10.94 -0.84
CA TYR A 148 -1.50 9.92 0.16
C TYR A 148 -2.51 8.77 0.10
N LEU A 149 -3.81 9.09 0.13
CA LEU A 149 -4.88 8.09 0.02
C LEU A 149 -4.80 7.28 -1.27
N GLN A 150 -4.50 7.94 -2.39
CA GLN A 150 -4.35 7.27 -3.67
C GLN A 150 -3.16 6.32 -3.67
N SER A 151 -2.02 6.72 -3.11
CA SER A 151 -0.83 5.88 -2.97
C SER A 151 -1.15 4.63 -2.16
N LEU A 152 -1.79 4.79 -1.01
CA LEU A 152 -2.16 3.68 -0.14
C LEU A 152 -3.18 2.73 -0.80
N LEU A 153 -4.13 3.28 -1.56
CA LEU A 153 -5.09 2.48 -2.32
C LEU A 153 -4.41 1.67 -3.44
N LEU A 154 -3.42 2.24 -4.13
CA LEU A 154 -2.65 1.56 -5.17
C LEU A 154 -1.81 0.43 -4.57
N VAL A 155 -1.13 0.67 -3.45
CA VAL A 155 -0.41 -0.36 -2.69
C VAL A 155 -1.34 -1.49 -2.25
N THR A 156 -2.50 -1.15 -1.69
CA THR A 156 -3.50 -2.13 -1.25
C THR A 156 -3.98 -3.02 -2.41
N LYS A 157 -4.24 -2.42 -3.58
CA LYS A 157 -4.66 -3.17 -4.79
C LYS A 157 -3.56 -4.08 -5.31
N SER A 158 -2.31 -3.61 -5.36
CA SER A 158 -1.19 -4.45 -5.79
C SER A 158 -0.94 -5.60 -4.82
N ALA A 159 -0.98 -5.35 -3.50
CA ALA A 159 -0.86 -6.37 -2.47
C ALA A 159 -1.95 -7.44 -2.58
N HIS A 160 -3.20 -7.02 -2.81
CA HIS A 160 -4.32 -7.96 -2.99
C HIS A 160 -4.10 -8.87 -4.20
N LEU A 161 -3.67 -8.33 -5.34
CA LEU A 161 -3.40 -9.12 -6.53
C LEU A 161 -2.25 -10.11 -6.31
N LEU A 162 -1.17 -9.68 -5.66
CA LEU A 162 -0.03 -10.55 -5.34
C LEU A 162 -0.41 -11.66 -4.36
N LYS A 163 -1.30 -11.39 -3.40
CA LYS A 163 -1.82 -12.43 -2.49
C LYS A 163 -2.67 -13.48 -3.20
N GLU A 164 -3.47 -13.06 -4.18
CA GLU A 164 -4.35 -13.97 -4.94
C GLU A 164 -3.64 -14.62 -6.13
N LEU A 165 -2.32 -14.41 -6.25
CA LEU A 165 -1.54 -14.99 -7.33
C LEU A 165 -1.61 -16.52 -7.27
N ARG A 166 -2.08 -17.10 -8.36
CA ARG A 166 -2.18 -18.55 -8.55
C ARG A 166 -1.61 -18.91 -9.90
N GLY A 167 -1.18 -20.15 -10.07
CA GLY A 167 -0.78 -20.67 -11.37
C GLY A 167 -1.95 -20.67 -12.36
N GLY A 168 -1.64 -20.60 -13.66
CA GLY A 168 -2.61 -20.75 -14.74
C GLY A 168 -2.71 -19.56 -15.69
N ALA A 169 -3.59 -19.68 -16.69
CA ALA A 169 -3.67 -18.77 -17.85
C ALA A 169 -3.93 -17.28 -17.53
N LYS A 170 -4.33 -16.93 -16.31
CA LYS A 170 -4.57 -15.54 -15.89
C LYS A 170 -3.41 -14.91 -15.10
N ARG A 171 -2.36 -15.69 -14.81
CA ARG A 171 -1.25 -15.26 -13.96
C ARG A 171 -0.54 -14.02 -14.53
N ASP A 172 -0.23 -14.02 -15.82
CA ASP A 172 0.41 -12.87 -16.49
C ASP A 172 -0.41 -11.59 -16.38
N MET A 173 -1.73 -11.72 -16.50
CA MET A 173 -2.64 -10.57 -16.39
C MET A 173 -2.70 -10.04 -14.96
N VAL A 174 -2.64 -10.90 -13.95
CA VAL A 174 -2.60 -10.53 -12.53
C VAL A 174 -1.29 -9.82 -12.23
N LEU A 175 -0.14 -10.38 -12.62
CA LEU A 175 1.17 -9.78 -12.43
C LEU A 175 1.30 -8.41 -13.14
N SER A 176 0.84 -8.32 -14.39
CA SER A 176 0.82 -7.07 -15.14
C SER A 176 -0.04 -6.01 -14.45
N SER A 177 -1.18 -6.39 -13.92
CA SER A 177 -2.07 -5.47 -13.19
C SER A 177 -1.47 -5.03 -11.86
N ALA A 178 -0.84 -5.95 -11.11
CA ALA A 178 -0.16 -5.63 -9.86
C ALA A 178 1.01 -4.66 -10.10
N MET A 179 1.82 -4.94 -11.13
CA MET A 179 2.93 -4.08 -11.55
C MET A 179 2.44 -2.68 -11.96
N LYS A 180 1.32 -2.59 -12.69
CA LYS A 180 0.72 -1.32 -13.09
C LYS A 180 0.25 -0.50 -11.89
N PHE A 181 -0.47 -1.09 -10.94
CA PHE A 181 -0.90 -0.38 -9.73
C PHE A 181 0.30 0.08 -8.90
N ALA A 182 1.24 -0.80 -8.66
CA ALA A 182 2.43 -0.50 -7.88
C ALA A 182 3.31 0.58 -8.52
N GLY A 183 3.47 0.56 -9.87
CA GLY A 183 4.24 1.54 -10.63
C GLY A 183 3.63 2.93 -10.67
N GLN A 184 2.35 3.09 -10.32
CA GLN A 184 1.68 4.38 -10.21
C GLN A 184 1.82 5.03 -8.84
N VAL A 185 2.42 4.35 -7.85
CA VAL A 185 2.65 4.92 -6.52
C VAL A 185 3.75 5.99 -6.61
N PRO A 186 3.47 7.24 -6.23
CA PRO A 186 4.48 8.32 -6.30
C PRO A 186 5.63 8.08 -5.32
N TYR A 187 6.86 8.06 -5.82
CA TYR A 187 8.06 7.71 -5.04
C TYR A 187 8.45 8.73 -3.95
N HIS A 188 7.88 9.91 -3.93
CA HIS A 188 8.30 10.99 -3.05
C HIS A 188 7.23 11.48 -2.08
N LEU A 189 6.02 10.89 -2.10
CA LEU A 189 4.87 11.45 -1.39
C LEU A 189 4.44 10.66 -0.16
N SER A 190 4.91 9.43 0.02
CA SER A 190 4.51 8.64 1.19
C SER A 190 5.53 7.57 1.55
N GLU A 191 5.51 7.17 2.80
CA GLU A 191 6.24 6.03 3.34
C GLU A 191 5.85 4.69 2.67
N TRP A 192 4.66 4.62 2.08
CA TRP A 192 4.18 3.47 1.31
C TRP A 192 4.81 3.36 -0.09
N SER A 193 5.61 4.36 -0.50
CA SER A 193 6.31 4.33 -1.78
C SER A 193 7.30 3.17 -1.87
N GLU A 194 7.99 2.85 -0.77
CA GLU A 194 8.92 1.72 -0.73
C GLU A 194 8.18 0.37 -0.85
N VAL A 195 7.02 0.24 -0.18
CA VAL A 195 6.16 -0.95 -0.32
C VAL A 195 5.67 -1.08 -1.75
N GLY A 196 5.22 0.01 -2.36
CA GLY A 196 4.81 0.05 -3.76
C GLY A 196 5.94 -0.35 -4.71
N LEU A 197 7.16 0.18 -4.50
CA LEU A 197 8.33 -0.19 -5.28
C LEU A 197 8.61 -1.70 -5.19
N ASN A 198 8.59 -2.26 -4.01
CA ASN A 198 8.83 -3.68 -3.81
C ASN A 198 7.75 -4.56 -4.44
N HIS A 199 6.47 -4.15 -4.40
CA HIS A 199 5.40 -4.83 -5.14
C HIS A 199 5.62 -4.77 -6.66
N TYR A 200 6.08 -3.62 -7.18
CA TYR A 200 6.43 -3.47 -8.59
C TYR A 200 7.56 -4.42 -8.99
N LEU A 201 8.66 -4.42 -8.23
CA LEU A 201 9.82 -5.28 -8.49
C LEU A 201 9.44 -6.77 -8.39
N SER A 202 8.66 -7.16 -7.38
CA SER A 202 8.18 -8.53 -7.22
C SER A 202 7.33 -8.98 -8.41
N SER A 203 6.38 -8.15 -8.82
CA SER A 203 5.52 -8.44 -9.98
C SER A 203 6.34 -8.57 -11.26
N ARG A 204 7.35 -7.69 -11.43
CA ARG A 204 8.24 -7.70 -12.58
C ARG A 204 9.12 -8.95 -12.61
N ALA A 205 9.75 -9.30 -11.49
CA ALA A 205 10.59 -10.48 -11.38
C ALA A 205 9.82 -11.76 -11.73
N LEU A 206 8.63 -11.93 -11.14
CA LEU A 206 7.76 -13.08 -11.41
C LEU A 206 7.29 -13.13 -12.87
N LEU A 207 6.90 -11.98 -13.44
CA LEU A 207 6.46 -11.93 -14.83
C LEU A 207 7.57 -12.35 -15.81
N PHE A 208 8.79 -11.83 -15.63
CA PHE A 208 9.92 -12.19 -16.47
C PHE A 208 10.35 -13.65 -16.28
N PHE A 209 10.26 -14.16 -15.05
CA PHE A 209 10.51 -15.58 -14.80
C PHE A 209 9.49 -16.48 -15.50
N ASP A 210 8.19 -16.15 -15.44
CA ASP A 210 7.14 -16.88 -16.17
C ASP A 210 7.37 -16.84 -17.68
N ILE A 211 7.80 -15.70 -18.25
CA ILE A 211 8.16 -15.58 -19.66
C ILE A 211 9.35 -16.49 -19.99
N SER A 212 10.36 -16.54 -19.11
CA SER A 212 11.53 -17.39 -19.35
C SER A 212 11.15 -18.88 -19.39
N GLN A 213 10.26 -19.31 -18.51
CA GLN A 213 9.81 -20.72 -18.48
C GLN A 213 8.95 -21.09 -19.70
N LYS A 214 8.04 -20.20 -20.14
CA LYS A 214 7.23 -20.40 -21.34
C LYS A 214 8.09 -20.51 -22.61
N ASN A 215 9.04 -19.63 -22.80
CA ASN A 215 9.93 -19.66 -23.94
C ASN A 215 10.83 -20.92 -23.95
N LYS A 216 11.04 -21.56 -22.79
CA LYS A 216 11.72 -22.84 -22.67
C LYS A 216 10.92 -23.99 -23.29
N GLU A 217 9.60 -23.96 -23.21
CA GLU A 217 8.71 -24.99 -23.77
C GLU A 217 8.64 -24.91 -25.30
N ASP A 218 8.86 -23.72 -25.90
CA ASP A 218 8.76 -23.44 -27.35
C ASP A 218 10.13 -23.49 -28.08
N MET A 219 11.10 -24.25 -27.60
CA MET A 219 12.52 -24.17 -27.97
C MET A 219 12.96 -24.63 -29.36
N ASP A 220 12.08 -24.83 -30.29
CA ASP A 220 12.44 -25.19 -31.67
C ASP A 220 13.04 -24.03 -32.50
N GLN A 221 13.15 -22.84 -31.93
CA GLN A 221 13.67 -21.62 -32.59
C GLN A 221 14.76 -20.96 -31.75
N GLY A 222 15.91 -20.65 -32.33
CA GLY A 222 17.06 -20.02 -31.66
C GLY A 222 16.75 -18.71 -30.95
N ASP A 223 15.79 -17.92 -31.44
CA ASP A 223 15.33 -16.69 -30.81
C ASP A 223 14.61 -16.92 -29.48
N SER A 224 13.90 -18.03 -29.31
CA SER A 224 13.22 -18.39 -28.06
C SER A 224 14.22 -18.64 -26.92
N ALA A 225 15.36 -19.27 -27.21
CA ALA A 225 16.41 -19.51 -26.20
C ALA A 225 17.04 -18.20 -25.72
N ASN A 226 17.30 -17.26 -26.63
CA ASN A 226 17.85 -15.94 -26.29
C ASN A 226 16.85 -15.10 -25.47
N GLN A 227 15.57 -15.13 -25.83
CA GLN A 227 14.52 -14.47 -25.07
C GLN A 227 14.34 -15.08 -23.68
N SER A 228 14.38 -16.43 -23.59
CA SER A 228 14.30 -17.16 -22.33
C SER A 228 15.46 -16.82 -21.40
N TYR A 229 16.70 -16.80 -21.94
CA TYR A 229 17.88 -16.40 -21.19
C TYR A 229 17.79 -14.97 -20.66
N THR A 230 17.44 -14.02 -21.55
CA THR A 230 17.33 -12.60 -21.20
C THR A 230 16.25 -12.36 -20.15
N ALA A 231 15.11 -13.03 -20.28
CA ALA A 231 14.02 -12.94 -19.30
C ALA A 231 14.42 -13.52 -17.94
N ALA A 232 15.11 -14.66 -17.90
CA ALA A 232 15.62 -15.24 -16.65
C ALA A 232 16.63 -14.33 -15.96
N LYS A 233 17.53 -13.70 -16.74
CA LYS A 233 18.52 -12.73 -16.23
C LYS A 233 17.83 -11.52 -15.61
N GLU A 234 16.88 -10.91 -16.30
CA GLU A 234 16.10 -9.77 -15.79
C GLU A 234 15.35 -10.15 -14.51
N ALA A 235 14.70 -11.32 -14.49
CA ALA A 235 14.00 -11.80 -13.32
C ALA A 235 14.91 -11.91 -12.09
N LEU A 236 16.12 -12.45 -12.29
CA LEU A 236 17.13 -12.58 -11.22
C LEU A 236 17.63 -11.23 -10.73
N GLU A 237 18.03 -10.33 -11.65
CA GLU A 237 18.54 -9.00 -11.31
C GLU A 237 17.50 -8.17 -10.55
N VAL A 238 16.24 -8.17 -11.03
CA VAL A 238 15.14 -7.47 -10.37
C VAL A 238 14.84 -8.08 -9.01
N CYS A 239 14.83 -9.42 -8.90
CA CYS A 239 14.59 -10.11 -7.63
C CYS A 239 15.63 -9.75 -6.55
N GLN A 240 16.89 -9.54 -6.94
CA GLN A 240 17.97 -9.14 -6.03
C GLN A 240 17.82 -7.69 -5.51
N LEU A 241 17.05 -6.85 -6.19
CA LEU A 241 16.77 -5.47 -5.76
C LEU A 241 15.66 -5.35 -4.73
N ILE A 242 14.91 -6.43 -4.49
CA ILE A 242 13.75 -6.42 -3.59
C ILE A 242 14.23 -6.38 -2.13
N ASP A 243 13.83 -5.33 -1.41
CA ASP A 243 14.00 -5.26 0.04
C ASP A 243 12.87 -6.01 0.77
N ARG A 244 13.13 -7.26 1.09
CA ARG A 244 12.14 -8.15 1.73
C ARG A 244 11.70 -7.70 3.11
N SER A 245 12.54 -6.96 3.83
CA SER A 245 12.19 -6.43 5.15
C SER A 245 11.09 -5.38 5.11
N LYS A 246 10.95 -4.73 3.96
CA LYS A 246 9.95 -3.68 3.70
C LYS A 246 8.76 -4.14 2.87
N CYS A 247 8.80 -5.40 2.44
CA CYS A 247 7.68 -6.01 1.75
C CYS A 247 6.78 -6.69 2.77
N HIS A 248 5.56 -6.22 2.90
CA HIS A 248 4.52 -6.99 3.58
C HIS A 248 4.07 -8.14 2.67
N MET A 249 5.02 -9.05 2.37
CA MET A 249 4.75 -10.21 1.51
C MET A 249 4.22 -11.38 2.34
N ASN A 250 3.27 -12.10 1.74
CA ASN A 250 2.88 -13.39 2.30
C ASN A 250 3.95 -14.45 1.99
N GLU A 251 3.97 -15.51 2.76
CA GLU A 251 4.91 -16.63 2.62
C GLU A 251 4.92 -17.24 1.21
N SER A 252 3.76 -17.29 0.54
CA SER A 252 3.65 -17.81 -0.82
C SER A 252 4.46 -16.99 -1.82
N LEU A 253 4.35 -15.66 -1.76
CA LEU A 253 5.10 -14.77 -2.64
C LEU A 253 6.60 -14.83 -2.36
N ASP A 254 6.98 -14.92 -1.08
CA ASP A 254 8.38 -15.05 -0.70
C ASP A 254 8.99 -16.37 -1.21
N ASN A 255 8.25 -17.47 -1.16
CA ASN A 255 8.66 -18.76 -1.72
C ASN A 255 8.84 -18.68 -3.23
N GLU A 256 7.94 -18.02 -3.95
CA GLU A 256 8.08 -17.84 -5.40
C GLU A 256 9.31 -16.98 -5.77
N LEU A 257 9.60 -15.93 -5.02
CA LEU A 257 10.81 -15.14 -5.22
C LEU A 257 12.10 -15.93 -4.88
N ASN A 258 12.04 -16.83 -3.88
CA ASN A 258 13.13 -17.75 -3.60
C ASN A 258 13.36 -18.74 -4.76
N THR A 259 12.30 -19.20 -5.40
CA THR A 259 12.40 -20.05 -6.59
C THR A 259 13.16 -19.33 -7.71
N ILE A 260 12.89 -18.05 -7.96
CA ILE A 260 13.66 -17.27 -8.95
C ILE A 260 15.15 -17.25 -8.62
N LEU A 261 15.53 -17.00 -7.35
CA LEU A 261 16.94 -16.93 -6.93
C LEU A 261 17.68 -18.25 -7.11
N THR A 262 16.98 -19.38 -7.02
CA THR A 262 17.56 -20.72 -7.16
C THR A 262 17.53 -21.24 -8.58
N GLU A 263 16.41 -21.10 -9.29
CA GLU A 263 16.19 -21.72 -10.60
C GLU A 263 16.65 -20.86 -11.78
N ALA A 264 16.59 -19.51 -11.68
CA ALA A 264 16.99 -18.66 -12.80
C ALA A 264 18.46 -18.82 -13.17
N PRO A 265 19.44 -18.90 -12.24
CA PRO A 265 20.85 -19.15 -12.58
C PRO A 265 21.07 -20.48 -13.29
N GLU A 266 20.42 -21.56 -12.83
CA GLU A 266 20.52 -22.88 -13.44
C GLU A 266 19.90 -22.89 -14.85
N HIS A 267 18.75 -22.22 -15.00
CA HIS A 267 18.11 -22.06 -16.28
C HIS A 267 18.98 -21.29 -17.28
N MET A 268 19.56 -20.15 -16.89
CA MET A 268 20.48 -19.38 -17.72
C MET A 268 21.68 -20.20 -18.16
N LYS A 269 22.29 -20.98 -17.25
CA LYS A 269 23.39 -21.88 -17.55
C LYS A 269 23.00 -22.95 -18.57
N SER A 270 21.81 -23.53 -18.40
CA SER A 270 21.27 -24.51 -19.36
C SER A 270 21.08 -23.88 -20.75
N MET A 271 20.52 -22.67 -20.83
CA MET A 271 20.32 -21.98 -22.11
C MET A 271 21.65 -21.69 -22.82
N GLN A 272 22.66 -21.26 -22.09
CA GLN A 272 23.99 -21.02 -22.65
C GLN A 272 24.68 -22.31 -23.12
N GLN A 273 24.61 -23.39 -22.33
CA GLN A 273 25.31 -24.63 -22.63
C GLN A 273 24.66 -25.43 -23.76
N VAL A 274 23.34 -25.46 -23.82
CA VAL A 274 22.60 -26.30 -24.79
C VAL A 274 22.28 -25.54 -26.08
N PHE A 275 21.92 -24.26 -25.97
CA PHE A 275 21.44 -23.46 -27.08
C PHE A 275 22.38 -22.31 -27.47
N TYR A 276 23.54 -22.16 -26.81
CA TYR A 276 24.47 -21.06 -27.04
C TYR A 276 23.80 -19.68 -26.92
N ALA A 277 22.80 -19.57 -26.02
CA ALA A 277 21.99 -18.38 -25.86
C ALA A 277 22.86 -17.17 -25.48
N VAL A 278 22.54 -16.02 -26.09
CA VAL A 278 23.14 -14.72 -25.82
C VAL A 278 22.08 -13.76 -25.32
N GLU A 279 22.52 -12.78 -24.56
CA GLU A 279 21.60 -11.75 -24.06
C GLU A 279 21.11 -10.85 -25.20
N TYR A 280 19.81 -10.65 -25.27
CA TYR A 280 19.16 -9.69 -26.14
C TYR A 280 18.81 -8.42 -25.37
N SER A 281 18.44 -7.36 -26.09
CA SER A 281 17.82 -6.21 -25.43
C SER A 281 16.49 -6.62 -24.79
N ILE A 282 16.24 -6.16 -23.57
CA ILE A 282 15.01 -6.44 -22.83
C ILE A 282 13.76 -5.96 -23.61
N ASP A 283 13.92 -4.94 -24.45
CA ASP A 283 12.85 -4.40 -25.28
C ASP A 283 12.39 -5.37 -26.37
N THR A 284 13.18 -6.41 -26.68
CA THR A 284 12.82 -7.46 -27.65
C THR A 284 11.94 -8.54 -27.04
N ILE A 285 11.83 -8.60 -25.71
CA ILE A 285 10.99 -9.58 -25.01
C ILE A 285 9.53 -9.25 -25.28
N GLN A 286 8.75 -10.25 -25.69
CA GLN A 286 7.32 -10.11 -25.90
C GLN A 286 6.59 -9.99 -24.55
N LEU A 287 6.33 -8.75 -24.14
CA LEU A 287 5.50 -8.50 -22.96
C LEU A 287 4.02 -8.80 -23.24
N PRO A 288 3.25 -9.21 -22.22
CA PRO A 288 1.80 -9.36 -22.33
C PRO A 288 1.12 -8.11 -22.90
N ALA A 289 0.07 -8.31 -23.69
CA ALA A 289 -0.65 -7.21 -24.37
C ALA A 289 -1.19 -6.14 -23.39
N SER A 290 -1.46 -6.54 -22.14
CA SER A 290 -1.88 -5.64 -21.04
C SER A 290 -0.84 -4.56 -20.70
N LEU A 291 0.45 -4.77 -20.98
CA LEU A 291 1.53 -3.82 -20.73
C LEU A 291 1.91 -3.00 -21.96
N LYS A 292 1.61 -3.50 -23.18
CA LYS A 292 1.97 -2.83 -24.45
C LYS A 292 1.26 -1.49 -24.67
N ASN A 293 0.12 -1.27 -24.03
CA ASN A 293 -0.69 -0.05 -24.22
C ASN A 293 -0.23 1.15 -23.38
N ASP A 294 0.55 0.93 -22.33
CA ASP A 294 0.95 2.00 -21.41
C ASP A 294 2.25 2.72 -21.86
N THR A 295 3.12 2.06 -22.62
CA THR A 295 4.36 2.68 -23.16
C THR A 295 4.10 3.74 -24.21
N LYS A 296 2.92 3.72 -24.87
CA LYS A 296 2.55 4.75 -25.87
C LYS A 296 2.00 6.04 -25.24
N GLN A 297 1.61 6.05 -23.97
CA GLN A 297 1.13 7.27 -23.30
C GLN A 297 2.24 8.03 -22.56
N ALA A 298 3.30 7.37 -22.12
CA ALA A 298 4.43 8.00 -21.44
C ALA A 298 5.36 8.83 -22.36
N GLY A 299 5.25 8.66 -23.67
CA GLY A 299 6.03 9.40 -24.66
C GLY A 299 5.35 10.67 -25.22
N LYS A 300 4.22 11.11 -24.64
CA LYS A 300 3.45 12.28 -25.11
C LYS A 300 3.20 13.34 -24.03
N SER A 301 3.96 13.33 -22.94
CA SER A 301 3.91 14.40 -21.92
C SER A 301 5.17 15.22 -21.92
#